data_f38b1e7c237befe62a2b6b0ea09e0899
#
_entry.id   f38b1e7c237befe62a2b6b0ea09e0899
#
_cell.length_a   1.000
_cell.length_b   1.000
_cell.length_c   1.000
_cell.angle_alpha   90.00
_cell.angle_beta   90.00
_cell.angle_gamma   90.00
#
_symmetry.space_group_name_H-M   'P 1'
#
loop_
_entity.id
_entity.type
_entity.pdbx_description
1 polymer ?
#
loop_
_entity_poly.entity_id
_entity_poly.type
_entity_poly.pdbx_seq_one_letter_code
_entity_poly.pdbx_strand_id
1 'polypeptide(L)'
;ETGKHTWFYWVGLGVLSLLILLVMVAILLRKEGVGAGERPSLEQMATHHLNLLAAALPMRADAFFVRLTDIMRGYIERKFNLRATEKTTPEFLRDVEQDSRLDEGQRRMLQSFLTSADMVKFARQSATQEQMQDALTKAREFVESQQDEPADFV
;
A
#
# COMPACT_ATOMS: atom_id res chain seq x y z
N GLU A 1 -6.44 -67.82 8.29
CA GLU A 1 -7.16 -66.64 8.83
C GLU A 1 -6.34 -65.34 8.75
N THR A 2 -5.60 -65.09 7.67
CA THR A 2 -4.72 -63.94 7.57
C THR A 2 -5.17 -62.86 6.54
N GLY A 3 -6.40 -63.01 6.02
CA GLY A 3 -6.89 -62.14 4.94
C GLY A 3 -7.63 -60.84 5.37
N LYS A 4 -7.97 -60.67 6.66
CA LYS A 4 -8.86 -59.58 7.09
C LYS A 4 -8.12 -58.27 7.49
N HIS A 5 -6.85 -58.36 7.79
CA HIS A 5 -6.07 -57.17 8.22
C HIS A 5 -5.42 -56.41 7.07
N THR A 6 -5.16 -57.05 5.94
CA THR A 6 -4.52 -56.40 4.79
C THR A 6 -5.43 -55.39 4.09
N TRP A 7 -6.76 -55.63 4.10
CA TRP A 7 -7.71 -54.68 3.51
C TRP A 7 -7.75 -53.34 4.24
N PHE A 8 -7.64 -53.32 5.56
CA PHE A 8 -7.62 -52.10 6.35
C PHE A 8 -6.35 -51.24 6.03
N TYR A 9 -5.22 -51.86 5.74
CA TYR A 9 -4.01 -51.13 5.32
C TYR A 9 -4.19 -50.49 3.95
N TRP A 10 -4.83 -51.15 2.99
CA TRP A 10 -5.12 -50.61 1.68
C TRP A 10 -6.13 -49.46 1.70
N VAL A 11 -7.17 -49.59 2.55
CA VAL A 11 -8.14 -48.49 2.78
C VAL A 11 -7.50 -47.32 3.48
N GLY A 12 -6.65 -47.52 4.49
CA GLY A 12 -5.90 -46.47 5.18
C GLY A 12 -4.94 -45.73 4.24
N LEU A 13 -4.23 -46.49 3.38
CA LEU A 13 -3.32 -45.90 2.39
C LEU A 13 -4.09 -45.07 1.34
N GLY A 14 -5.25 -45.50 0.90
CA GLY A 14 -6.12 -44.78 -0.02
C GLY A 14 -6.66 -43.50 0.57
N VAL A 15 -7.11 -43.51 1.84
CA VAL A 15 -7.59 -42.33 2.54
C VAL A 15 -6.43 -41.31 2.75
N LEU A 16 -5.25 -41.79 3.13
CA LEU A 16 -4.07 -40.94 3.28
C LEU A 16 -3.65 -40.27 1.96
N SER A 17 -3.66 -41.05 0.85
CA SER A 17 -3.37 -40.55 -0.48
C SER A 17 -4.36 -39.47 -0.94
N LEU A 18 -5.67 -39.68 -0.67
CA LEU A 18 -6.72 -38.72 -0.96
C LEU A 18 -6.55 -37.42 -0.16
N LEU A 19 -6.17 -37.54 1.11
CA LEU A 19 -5.95 -36.39 2.02
C LEU A 19 -4.75 -35.58 1.55
N ILE A 20 -3.65 -36.23 1.16
CA ILE A 20 -2.46 -35.59 0.59
C ILE A 20 -2.82 -34.87 -0.72
N LEU A 21 -3.61 -35.53 -1.59
CA LEU A 21 -4.06 -34.93 -2.84
C LEU A 21 -4.94 -33.70 -2.59
N LEU A 22 -5.89 -33.75 -1.63
CA LEU A 22 -6.73 -32.62 -1.26
C LEU A 22 -5.92 -31.45 -0.68
N VAL A 23 -4.94 -31.73 0.16
CA VAL A 23 -4.05 -30.71 0.72
C VAL A 23 -3.18 -30.10 -0.41
N MET A 24 -2.67 -30.93 -1.32
CA MET A 24 -1.88 -30.45 -2.46
C MET A 24 -2.72 -29.58 -3.41
N VAL A 25 -3.96 -30.00 -3.70
CA VAL A 25 -4.91 -29.20 -4.51
C VAL A 25 -5.27 -27.89 -3.78
N ALA A 26 -5.52 -27.92 -2.48
CA ALA A 26 -5.77 -26.71 -1.70
C ALA A 26 -4.57 -25.75 -1.68
N ILE A 27 -3.34 -26.26 -1.64
CA ILE A 27 -2.13 -25.45 -1.74
C ILE A 27 -1.97 -24.89 -3.16
N LEU A 28 -2.25 -25.67 -4.20
CA LEU A 28 -2.20 -25.22 -5.59
C LEU A 28 -3.26 -24.14 -5.88
N LEU A 29 -4.50 -24.34 -5.41
CA LEU A 29 -5.58 -23.36 -5.56
C LEU A 29 -5.31 -22.07 -4.73
N ARG A 30 -4.62 -22.17 -3.59
CA ARG A 30 -4.13 -20.98 -2.87
C ARG A 30 -2.99 -20.26 -3.60
N LYS A 31 -2.18 -20.97 -4.39
CA LYS A 31 -1.13 -20.34 -5.20
C LYS A 31 -1.66 -19.60 -6.43
N GLU A 32 -2.84 -19.94 -6.93
CA GLU A 32 -3.45 -19.20 -8.06
C GLU A 32 -3.97 -17.80 -7.66
N GLY A 33 -4.05 -17.50 -6.35
CA GLY A 33 -4.30 -16.14 -5.84
C GLY A 33 -3.06 -15.26 -5.70
N VAL A 34 -1.85 -15.82 -5.89
CA VAL A 34 -0.60 -15.05 -5.95
C VAL A 34 -0.15 -15.06 -7.42
N GLY A 35 -0.67 -14.11 -8.18
CA GLY A 35 -0.35 -13.91 -9.59
C GLY A 35 1.16 -13.97 -9.83
N ALA A 36 1.56 -14.92 -10.66
CA ALA A 36 2.94 -15.11 -11.04
C ALA A 36 3.46 -13.83 -11.72
N GLY A 37 4.36 -13.10 -11.05
CA GLY A 37 5.24 -12.16 -11.73
C GLY A 37 4.68 -10.77 -12.06
N GLU A 38 3.48 -10.39 -11.62
CA GLU A 38 3.05 -8.99 -11.72
C GLU A 38 3.88 -8.14 -10.76
N ARG A 39 4.59 -7.19 -11.33
CA ARG A 39 5.26 -6.16 -10.53
C ARG A 39 4.20 -5.48 -9.67
N PRO A 40 4.44 -5.30 -8.35
CA PRO A 40 3.45 -4.66 -7.50
C PRO A 40 3.05 -3.30 -8.09
N SER A 41 1.75 -2.99 -8.10
CA SER A 41 1.27 -1.72 -8.60
C SER A 41 1.86 -0.56 -7.78
N LEU A 42 1.82 0.65 -8.33
CA LEU A 42 2.33 1.84 -7.62
C LEU A 42 1.57 2.04 -6.30
N GLU A 43 0.26 1.77 -6.31
CA GLU A 43 -0.61 1.84 -5.15
C GLU A 43 -0.23 0.80 -4.09
N GLN A 44 0.02 -0.45 -4.51
CA GLN A 44 0.48 -1.52 -3.61
C GLN A 44 1.83 -1.18 -2.98
N MET A 45 2.76 -0.61 -3.75
CA MET A 45 4.06 -0.17 -3.23
C MET A 45 3.90 0.99 -2.24
N ALA A 46 3.07 1.99 -2.55
CA ALA A 46 2.80 3.11 -1.66
C ALA A 46 2.15 2.65 -0.36
N THR A 47 1.11 1.82 -0.45
CA THR A 47 0.41 1.22 0.71
C THR A 47 1.38 0.41 1.58
N HIS A 48 2.27 -0.37 0.98
CA HIS A 48 3.30 -1.11 1.71
C HIS A 48 4.21 -0.18 2.51
N HIS A 49 4.71 0.91 1.89
CA HIS A 49 5.56 1.89 2.58
C HIS A 49 4.80 2.63 3.69
N LEU A 50 3.52 2.98 3.48
CA LEU A 50 2.67 3.57 4.52
C LEU A 50 2.45 2.61 5.70
N ASN A 51 2.32 1.31 5.45
CA ASN A 51 2.20 0.30 6.50
C ASN A 51 3.50 0.13 7.29
N LEU A 52 4.66 0.18 6.62
CA LEU A 52 5.96 0.18 7.31
C LEU A 52 6.13 1.41 8.20
N LEU A 53 5.69 2.59 7.72
CA LEU A 53 5.72 3.82 8.51
C LEU A 53 4.79 3.72 9.74
N ALA A 54 3.59 3.15 9.57
CA ALA A 54 2.65 2.90 10.68
C ALA A 54 3.25 1.96 11.73
N ALA A 55 3.91 0.89 11.29
CA ALA A 55 4.56 -0.08 12.18
C ALA A 55 5.77 0.51 12.94
N ALA A 56 6.34 1.60 12.45
CA ALA A 56 7.45 2.31 13.09
C ALA A 56 7.01 3.28 14.20
N LEU A 57 5.69 3.46 14.40
CA LEU A 57 5.18 4.26 15.51
C LEU A 57 5.33 3.53 16.87
N PRO A 58 5.60 4.23 17.99
CA PRO A 58 5.74 5.68 18.10
C PRO A 58 7.11 6.20 17.66
N MET A 59 7.14 7.36 17.00
CA MET A 59 8.36 8.03 16.58
C MET A 59 8.20 9.56 16.69
N ARG A 60 9.30 10.31 16.52
CA ARG A 60 9.25 11.77 16.54
C ARG A 60 8.40 12.31 15.38
N ALA A 61 7.59 13.32 15.65
CA ALA A 61 6.67 13.90 14.67
C ALA A 61 7.42 14.44 13.42
N ASP A 62 8.53 15.14 13.60
CA ASP A 62 9.34 15.65 12.50
C ASP A 62 9.84 14.52 11.56
N ALA A 63 10.38 13.44 12.15
CA ALA A 63 10.84 12.27 11.40
C ALA A 63 9.68 11.55 10.70
N PHE A 64 8.52 11.47 11.34
CA PHE A 64 7.32 10.90 10.77
C PHE A 64 6.87 11.67 9.51
N PHE A 65 6.70 12.99 9.63
CA PHE A 65 6.21 13.82 8.52
C PHE A 65 7.22 13.92 7.37
N VAL A 66 8.54 13.86 7.66
CA VAL A 66 9.55 13.74 6.59
C VAL A 66 9.30 12.47 5.79
N ARG A 67 9.24 11.31 6.46
CA ARG A 67 9.04 10.02 5.78
C ARG A 67 7.72 9.93 5.04
N LEU A 68 6.63 10.39 5.68
CA LEU A 68 5.30 10.39 5.07
C LEU A 68 5.27 11.25 3.81
N THR A 69 5.87 12.44 3.86
CA THR A 69 5.98 13.35 2.69
C THR A 69 6.79 12.71 1.57
N ASP A 70 7.91 12.07 1.88
CA ASP A 70 8.76 11.42 0.88
C ASP A 70 8.04 10.26 0.18
N ILE A 71 7.28 9.44 0.94
CA ILE A 71 6.46 8.36 0.38
C ILE A 71 5.42 8.93 -0.59
N MET A 72 4.67 9.96 -0.14
CA MET A 72 3.59 10.54 -0.94
C MET A 72 4.12 11.27 -2.18
N ARG A 73 5.20 12.04 -2.06
CA ARG A 73 5.84 12.70 -3.22
C ARG A 73 6.36 11.67 -4.22
N GLY A 74 7.03 10.62 -3.78
CA GLY A 74 7.52 9.57 -4.66
C GLY A 74 6.41 8.78 -5.34
N TYR A 75 5.25 8.60 -4.68
CA TYR A 75 4.07 8.00 -5.29
C TYR A 75 3.48 8.90 -6.38
N ILE A 76 3.21 10.17 -6.05
CA ILE A 76 2.60 11.15 -6.95
C ILE A 76 3.50 11.39 -8.18
N GLU A 77 4.82 11.48 -7.98
CA GLU A 77 5.78 11.63 -9.06
C GLU A 77 5.66 10.49 -10.10
N ARG A 78 5.56 9.25 -9.63
CA ARG A 78 5.45 8.10 -10.52
C ARG A 78 4.06 7.96 -11.15
N LYS A 79 3.00 8.23 -10.38
CA LYS A 79 1.61 8.08 -10.84
C LYS A 79 1.24 9.14 -11.87
N PHE A 80 1.61 10.39 -11.62
CA PHE A 80 1.23 11.53 -12.44
C PHE A 80 2.38 12.09 -13.30
N ASN A 81 3.58 11.49 -13.24
CA ASN A 81 4.76 11.99 -13.93
C ASN A 81 5.07 13.46 -13.58
N LEU A 82 4.83 13.85 -12.35
CA LEU A 82 5.11 15.18 -11.79
C LEU A 82 6.44 15.12 -11.03
N ARG A 83 7.33 16.10 -11.24
CA ARG A 83 8.62 16.15 -10.53
C ARG A 83 8.45 16.63 -9.08
N ALA A 84 7.75 15.81 -8.27
CA ALA A 84 7.37 16.18 -6.92
C ALA A 84 8.55 16.24 -5.94
N THR A 85 9.57 15.41 -6.14
CA THR A 85 10.74 15.31 -5.26
C THR A 85 11.77 16.42 -5.51
N GLU A 86 11.78 17.02 -6.70
CA GLU A 86 12.73 18.06 -7.10
C GLU A 86 12.21 19.48 -6.82
N LYS A 87 10.92 19.65 -6.46
CA LYS A 87 10.26 20.95 -6.30
C LYS A 87 9.97 21.27 -4.85
N THR A 88 9.95 22.56 -4.55
CA THR A 88 9.39 23.03 -3.28
C THR A 88 7.89 22.79 -3.22
N THR A 89 7.30 22.76 -2.01
CA THR A 89 5.85 22.53 -1.86
C THR A 89 5.01 23.52 -2.67
N PRO A 90 5.27 24.84 -2.67
CA PRO A 90 4.50 25.78 -3.50
C PRO A 90 4.62 25.56 -5.00
N GLU A 91 5.79 25.16 -5.49
CA GLU A 91 6.01 24.86 -6.91
C GLU A 91 5.28 23.58 -7.32
N PHE A 92 5.36 22.56 -6.47
CA PHE A 92 4.68 21.30 -6.70
C PHE A 92 3.15 21.45 -6.69
N LEU A 93 2.60 22.22 -5.73
CA LEU A 93 1.16 22.48 -5.67
C LEU A 93 0.63 23.22 -6.90
N ARG A 94 1.41 24.11 -7.51
CA ARG A 94 1.05 24.75 -8.79
C ARG A 94 0.92 23.73 -9.93
N ASP A 95 1.80 22.74 -9.98
CA ASP A 95 1.70 21.67 -10.98
C ASP A 95 0.45 20.81 -10.74
N VAL A 96 0.18 20.48 -9.48
CA VAL A 96 -1.03 19.73 -9.06
C VAL A 96 -2.31 20.46 -9.44
N GLU A 97 -2.36 21.79 -9.27
CA GLU A 97 -3.52 22.59 -9.65
C GLU A 97 -3.79 22.56 -11.16
N GLN A 98 -2.76 22.42 -11.98
CA GLN A 98 -2.86 22.39 -13.45
C GLN A 98 -3.09 20.98 -14.00
N ASP A 99 -2.94 19.93 -13.18
CA ASP A 99 -3.10 18.55 -13.63
C ASP A 99 -4.59 18.15 -13.65
N SER A 100 -5.11 17.91 -14.84
CA SER A 100 -6.51 17.53 -15.04
C SER A 100 -6.89 16.15 -14.53
N ARG A 101 -5.90 15.29 -14.24
CA ARG A 101 -6.10 13.92 -13.72
C ARG A 101 -6.44 13.90 -12.24
N LEU A 102 -6.22 15.00 -11.54
CA LEU A 102 -6.59 15.15 -10.13
C LEU A 102 -7.90 15.92 -10.03
N ASP A 103 -8.86 15.38 -9.30
CA ASP A 103 -10.09 16.10 -8.99
C ASP A 103 -9.85 17.19 -7.92
N GLU A 104 -10.85 18.05 -7.74
CA GLU A 104 -10.76 19.16 -6.79
C GLU A 104 -10.60 18.71 -5.32
N GLY A 105 -11.19 17.57 -4.96
CA GLY A 105 -11.05 16.97 -3.62
C GLY A 105 -9.63 16.47 -3.38
N GLN A 106 -9.06 15.79 -4.35
CA GLN A 106 -7.69 15.27 -4.33
C GLN A 106 -6.65 16.41 -4.25
N ARG A 107 -6.84 17.47 -5.03
CA ARG A 107 -5.97 18.67 -4.97
C ARG A 107 -6.00 19.32 -3.59
N ARG A 108 -7.19 19.54 -3.03
CA ARG A 108 -7.35 20.11 -1.67
C ARG A 108 -6.74 19.23 -0.59
N MET A 109 -6.90 17.92 -0.71
CA MET A 109 -6.30 16.97 0.22
C MET A 109 -4.77 17.06 0.18
N LEU A 110 -4.17 17.04 -1.02
CA LEU A 110 -2.71 17.20 -1.18
C LEU A 110 -2.20 18.52 -0.66
N GLN A 111 -2.88 19.63 -0.95
CA GLN A 111 -2.53 20.96 -0.45
C GLN A 111 -2.54 20.99 1.08
N SER A 112 -3.62 20.54 1.71
CA SER A 112 -3.76 20.49 3.16
C SER A 112 -2.68 19.61 3.79
N PHE A 113 -2.44 18.42 3.23
CA PHE A 113 -1.45 17.47 3.70
C PHE A 113 -0.03 18.03 3.65
N LEU A 114 0.41 18.55 2.49
CA LEU A 114 1.77 19.07 2.31
C LEU A 114 2.02 20.33 3.13
N THR A 115 1.04 21.22 3.23
CA THR A 115 1.14 22.41 4.07
C THR A 115 1.27 22.05 5.55
N SER A 116 0.49 21.08 6.03
CA SER A 116 0.56 20.60 7.41
C SER A 116 1.91 19.93 7.70
N ALA A 117 2.40 19.12 6.76
CA ALA A 117 3.72 18.48 6.87
C ALA A 117 4.85 19.51 6.96
N ASP A 118 4.81 20.56 6.14
CA ASP A 118 5.81 21.63 6.16
C ASP A 118 5.76 22.43 7.47
N MET A 119 4.59 22.67 8.05
CA MET A 119 4.46 23.32 9.36
C MET A 119 5.16 22.51 10.46
N VAL A 120 4.97 21.19 10.50
CA VAL A 120 5.65 20.33 11.48
C VAL A 120 7.15 20.30 11.25
N LYS A 121 7.60 20.20 9.99
CA LYS A 121 9.03 20.12 9.64
C LYS A 121 9.79 21.42 9.97
N PHE A 122 9.21 22.58 9.64
CA PHE A 122 9.93 23.85 9.65
C PHE A 122 9.54 24.79 10.81
N ALA A 123 8.27 24.74 11.28
CA ALA A 123 7.80 25.59 12.38
C ALA A 123 8.05 24.99 13.78
N ARG A 124 8.70 23.84 13.88
CA ARG A 124 8.94 23.11 15.14
C ARG A 124 7.63 22.86 15.92
N GLN A 125 6.52 22.76 15.23
CA GLN A 125 5.27 22.37 15.87
C GLN A 125 5.34 20.90 16.23
N SER A 126 4.97 20.59 17.48
CA SER A 126 4.80 19.21 17.90
C SER A 126 3.47 18.69 17.38
N ALA A 127 3.47 17.58 16.66
CA ALA A 127 2.24 16.88 16.33
C ALA A 127 2.00 15.74 17.33
N THR A 128 0.74 15.56 17.70
CA THR A 128 0.32 14.45 18.56
C THR A 128 0.32 13.13 17.79
N GLN A 129 0.31 12.01 18.50
CA GLN A 129 0.17 10.70 17.89
C GLN A 129 -1.12 10.57 17.08
N GLU A 130 -2.21 11.17 17.55
CA GLU A 130 -3.49 11.20 16.86
C GLU A 130 -3.38 11.95 15.52
N GLN A 131 -2.72 13.10 15.50
CA GLN A 131 -2.48 13.85 14.27
C GLN A 131 -1.60 13.09 13.27
N MET A 132 -0.62 12.32 13.74
CA MET A 132 0.19 11.45 12.87
C MET A 132 -0.66 10.30 12.28
N GLN A 133 -1.55 9.71 13.08
CA GLN A 133 -2.46 8.66 12.60
C GLN A 133 -3.47 9.20 11.60
N ASP A 134 -4.04 10.38 11.85
CA ASP A 134 -4.95 11.05 10.91
C ASP A 134 -4.27 11.36 9.56
N ALA A 135 -3.05 11.88 9.60
CA ALA A 135 -2.27 12.13 8.39
C ALA A 135 -1.98 10.85 7.61
N LEU A 136 -1.68 9.74 8.30
CA LEU A 136 -1.46 8.43 7.68
C LEU A 136 -2.74 7.88 7.04
N THR A 137 -3.89 8.05 7.72
CA THR A 137 -5.21 7.63 7.19
C THR A 137 -5.54 8.40 5.92
N LYS A 138 -5.39 9.71 5.91
CA LYS A 138 -5.59 10.56 4.71
C LYS A 138 -4.66 10.18 3.55
N ALA A 139 -3.41 9.85 3.85
CA ALA A 139 -2.48 9.38 2.82
C ALA A 139 -2.92 8.04 2.20
N ARG A 140 -3.45 7.12 3.01
CA ARG A 140 -4.00 5.85 2.52
C ARG A 140 -5.25 6.07 1.66
N GLU A 141 -6.19 6.86 2.14
CA GLU A 141 -7.41 7.21 1.40
C GLU A 141 -7.08 7.82 0.04
N PHE A 142 -6.07 8.70 -0.02
CA PHE A 142 -5.60 9.26 -1.29
C PHE A 142 -5.07 8.17 -2.23
N VAL A 143 -4.21 7.27 -1.76
CA VAL A 143 -3.65 6.18 -2.59
C VAL A 143 -4.75 5.22 -3.04
N GLU A 144 -5.70 4.89 -2.17
CA GLU A 144 -6.83 4.00 -2.47
C GLU A 144 -7.76 4.62 -3.51
N SER A 145 -8.03 5.92 -3.43
CA SER A 145 -8.88 6.63 -4.42
C SER A 145 -8.30 6.63 -5.84
N GLN A 146 -7.01 6.31 -6.00
CA GLN A 146 -6.33 6.23 -7.30
C GLN A 146 -6.34 4.81 -7.90
N GLN A 147 -6.83 3.80 -7.18
CA GLN A 147 -6.88 2.41 -7.66
C GLN A 147 -7.99 2.19 -8.70
N ASP A 148 -9.09 2.95 -8.60
CA ASP A 148 -10.27 2.81 -9.44
C ASP A 148 -10.15 3.53 -10.79
N GLU A 149 -9.08 4.28 -11.02
CA GLU A 149 -8.86 4.95 -12.29
C GLU A 149 -8.08 4.04 -13.24
N PRO A 150 -8.71 3.56 -14.34
CA PRO A 150 -8.03 2.70 -15.29
C PRO A 150 -6.80 3.43 -15.83
N ALA A 151 -5.68 2.71 -15.90
CA ALA A 151 -4.44 3.19 -16.48
C ALA A 151 -4.59 3.33 -18.02
N ASP A 152 -5.50 4.19 -18.47
CA ASP A 152 -5.67 4.56 -19.88
C ASP A 152 -4.62 5.62 -20.25
N PHE A 153 -3.39 5.17 -20.38
CA PHE A 153 -2.35 5.94 -21.06
C PHE A 153 -1.70 5.08 -22.14
N VAL A 154 -2.33 5.11 -23.31
CA VAL A 154 -1.67 4.83 -24.59
C VAL A 154 -0.94 6.08 -25.03
#